data_cdc333fba42ab4b683bc12e828e7fb32
#
_entry.id   cdc333fba42ab4b683bc12e828e7fb32
#
_cell.length_a   1.000
_cell.length_b   1.000
_cell.length_c   1.000
_cell.angle_alpha   90.00
_cell.angle_beta   90.00
_cell.angle_gamma   90.00
#
_symmetry.space_group_name_H-M   'P 1'
#
loop_
_entity.id
_entity.type
_entity.pdbx_description
1 polymer ?
#
loop_
_entity_poly.entity_id
_entity_poly.type
_entity_poly.pdbx_seq_one_letter_code
_entity_poly.pdbx_strand_id
1 'polypeptide(L)'
;MVRTRFPGLFALVLPLALVACAQRDKDDRNLDSLDNELIEAGNANTHDPAMMSALQDQIMVDPSLARKANNDAVRPPAQPLSGAVPPDGIAAAPAGAAATTGQATSQAVKSTPAPSAGGCPQCDAAKASLTLGALASRQRDRRTASCAGALRYSAGWADRLPADLPLYPDARVSEAAGSQGDACALRAVSFSTGASLQQVMDWYYTRASNAGYSAEQQADGGQHVLGGTRNQDGGAFALFLTSRGDGGTDVDLIANNGR
;
A
#
# COMPACT_ATOMS: atom_id res chain seq x y z
N MET A 1 -8.62 43.19 -59.28
CA MET A 1 -9.67 42.74 -60.24
C MET A 1 -9.41 41.24 -60.43
N VAL A 2 -10.23 40.38 -60.01
CA VAL A 2 -10.99 39.28 -60.61
C VAL A 2 -11.59 38.48 -59.49
N ARG A 3 -12.88 38.59 -59.32
CA ARG A 3 -13.74 37.74 -58.48
C ARG A 3 -13.96 36.43 -59.24
N THR A 4 -13.80 35.29 -58.55
CA THR A 4 -14.41 34.03 -58.96
C THR A 4 -15.20 33.44 -57.79
N ARG A 5 -16.52 33.50 -57.92
CA ARG A 5 -17.54 32.86 -57.17
C ARG A 5 -17.63 31.38 -57.60
N PHE A 6 -17.61 30.42 -56.74
CA PHE A 6 -18.16 29.09 -56.99
C PHE A 6 -19.28 28.84 -55.97
N PRO A 7 -20.48 28.59 -56.41
CA PRO A 7 -21.56 28.09 -55.58
C PRO A 7 -21.70 26.57 -55.78
N GLY A 8 -22.08 25.87 -54.70
CA GLY A 8 -22.83 24.63 -54.82
C GLY A 8 -22.03 23.36 -54.70
N LEU A 9 -22.02 22.83 -53.49
CA LEU A 9 -22.20 21.39 -53.22
C LEU A 9 -22.43 21.18 -51.71
N PHE A 10 -23.62 21.61 -51.26
CA PHE A 10 -24.15 21.22 -49.95
C PHE A 10 -25.43 20.43 -50.25
N ALA A 11 -25.30 19.10 -50.38
CA ALA A 11 -26.39 18.14 -50.20
C ALA A 11 -25.87 16.75 -50.53
N LEU A 12 -25.45 15.99 -49.54
CA LEU A 12 -25.63 14.52 -49.47
C LEU A 12 -24.72 13.89 -48.43
N VAL A 13 -24.87 14.26 -47.16
CA VAL A 13 -24.39 13.39 -46.05
C VAL A 13 -25.36 13.55 -44.88
N LEU A 14 -26.51 12.90 -44.99
CA LEU A 14 -27.33 12.55 -43.84
C LEU A 14 -28.34 11.49 -44.30
N PRO A 15 -28.04 10.20 -44.21
CA PRO A 15 -28.58 9.35 -43.19
C PRO A 15 -27.70 8.11 -42.92
N LEU A 16 -26.76 8.18 -41.99
CA LEU A 16 -26.05 6.97 -41.49
C LEU A 16 -26.00 6.90 -39.97
N ALA A 17 -26.83 7.68 -39.27
CA ALA A 17 -26.81 7.73 -37.79
C ALA A 17 -27.97 6.98 -37.11
N LEU A 18 -28.70 6.13 -37.81
CA LEU A 18 -29.88 5.43 -37.25
C LEU A 18 -29.77 3.91 -37.16
N VAL A 19 -28.59 3.32 -37.36
CA VAL A 19 -28.42 1.85 -37.26
C VAL A 19 -27.68 1.44 -35.99
N ALA A 20 -27.20 2.38 -35.15
CA ALA A 20 -26.44 2.04 -33.92
C ALA A 20 -27.32 1.70 -32.69
N CYS A 21 -28.64 1.84 -32.75
CA CYS A 21 -29.53 1.49 -31.62
C CYS A 21 -30.14 0.10 -31.65
N ALA A 22 -29.93 -0.69 -32.71
CA ALA A 22 -30.54 -2.03 -32.82
C ALA A 22 -29.65 -3.18 -32.27
N GLN A 23 -28.44 -2.87 -31.80
CA GLN A 23 -27.52 -3.88 -31.29
C GLN A 23 -27.59 -4.06 -29.75
N ARG A 24 -28.18 -3.12 -29.06
CA ARG A 24 -28.31 -3.19 -27.59
C ARG A 24 -29.34 -4.24 -27.13
N ASP A 25 -30.39 -4.44 -27.91
CA ASP A 25 -31.46 -5.42 -27.60
C ASP A 25 -31.05 -6.89 -27.79
N LYS A 26 -29.93 -7.15 -28.47
CA LYS A 26 -29.44 -8.53 -28.66
C LYS A 26 -28.51 -8.98 -27.53
N ASP A 27 -27.76 -8.03 -26.96
CA ASP A 27 -26.85 -8.33 -25.85
C ASP A 27 -27.60 -8.53 -24.55
N ASP A 28 -28.69 -7.77 -24.30
CA ASP A 28 -29.54 -7.95 -23.11
C ASP A 28 -30.29 -9.29 -23.14
N ARG A 29 -30.78 -9.72 -24.30
CA ARG A 29 -31.42 -11.04 -24.47
C ARG A 29 -30.45 -12.20 -24.31
N ASN A 30 -29.19 -11.99 -24.62
CA ASN A 30 -28.15 -13.00 -24.47
C ASN A 30 -27.72 -13.12 -22.98
N LEU A 31 -27.73 -12.03 -22.24
CA LEU A 31 -27.47 -12.03 -20.79
C LEU A 31 -28.61 -12.70 -20.02
N ASP A 32 -29.86 -12.40 -20.32
CA ASP A 32 -31.02 -13.04 -19.70
C ASP A 32 -31.07 -14.55 -20.00
N SER A 33 -30.63 -14.97 -21.19
CA SER A 33 -30.52 -16.38 -21.55
C SER A 33 -29.42 -17.09 -20.76
N LEU A 34 -28.26 -16.44 -20.57
CA LEU A 34 -27.17 -16.98 -19.77
C LEU A 34 -27.51 -17.03 -18.28
N ASP A 35 -28.21 -16.04 -17.76
CA ASP A 35 -28.69 -16.06 -16.38
C ASP A 35 -29.71 -17.18 -16.14
N ASN A 36 -30.62 -17.44 -17.08
CA ASN A 36 -31.54 -18.54 -16.98
C ASN A 36 -30.85 -19.93 -17.08
N GLU A 37 -29.85 -20.08 -17.96
CA GLU A 37 -29.03 -21.29 -18.00
C GLU A 37 -28.25 -21.53 -16.71
N LEU A 38 -27.72 -20.48 -16.09
CA LEU A 38 -27.02 -20.56 -14.81
C LEU A 38 -27.97 -20.95 -13.66
N ILE A 39 -29.17 -20.40 -13.64
CA ILE A 39 -30.20 -20.74 -12.64
C ILE A 39 -30.68 -22.20 -12.82
N GLU A 40 -30.90 -22.66 -14.06
CA GLU A 40 -31.28 -24.04 -14.33
C GLU A 40 -30.13 -25.02 -14.04
N ALA A 41 -28.90 -24.69 -14.41
CA ALA A 41 -27.72 -25.48 -14.09
C ALA A 41 -27.45 -25.53 -12.56
N GLY A 42 -27.69 -24.44 -11.86
CA GLY A 42 -27.59 -24.35 -10.39
C GLY A 42 -28.65 -25.24 -9.70
N ASN A 43 -29.88 -25.27 -10.20
CA ASN A 43 -30.95 -26.11 -9.67
C ASN A 43 -30.77 -27.58 -10.04
N ALA A 44 -30.24 -27.90 -11.22
CA ALA A 44 -29.99 -29.30 -11.63
C ALA A 44 -28.86 -29.92 -10.79
N ASN A 45 -27.83 -29.14 -10.44
CA ASN A 45 -26.71 -29.62 -9.65
C ASN A 45 -27.02 -29.78 -8.15
N THR A 46 -28.04 -29.12 -7.62
CA THR A 46 -28.45 -29.30 -6.21
C THR A 46 -29.23 -30.59 -5.96
N HIS A 47 -29.65 -31.30 -7.02
CA HIS A 47 -30.41 -32.54 -6.92
C HIS A 47 -29.69 -33.78 -7.50
N ASP A 48 -28.45 -33.66 -7.94
CA ASP A 48 -27.65 -34.81 -8.36
C ASP A 48 -27.13 -35.56 -7.11
N PRO A 49 -27.64 -36.78 -6.83
CA PRO A 49 -27.23 -37.54 -5.65
C PRO A 49 -25.74 -37.88 -5.65
N ALA A 50 -25.12 -38.01 -6.83
CA ALA A 50 -23.69 -38.30 -6.95
C ALA A 50 -22.85 -37.10 -6.59
N MET A 51 -23.29 -35.89 -6.93
CA MET A 51 -22.59 -34.64 -6.58
C MET A 51 -22.78 -34.30 -5.11
N MET A 52 -23.93 -34.53 -4.54
CA MET A 52 -24.19 -34.38 -3.11
C MET A 52 -23.38 -35.37 -2.29
N SER A 53 -23.23 -36.61 -2.74
CA SER A 53 -22.42 -37.60 -2.05
C SER A 53 -20.91 -37.25 -2.15
N ALA A 54 -20.43 -36.77 -3.29
CA ALA A 54 -19.05 -36.33 -3.47
C ALA A 54 -18.73 -35.10 -2.63
N LEU A 55 -19.65 -34.14 -2.49
CA LEU A 55 -19.50 -32.99 -1.61
C LEU A 55 -19.57 -33.40 -0.14
N GLN A 56 -20.43 -34.33 0.23
CA GLN A 56 -20.49 -34.87 1.59
C GLN A 56 -19.26 -35.66 1.95
N ASP A 57 -18.72 -36.47 1.02
CA ASP A 57 -17.47 -37.21 1.22
C ASP A 57 -16.23 -36.29 1.33
N GLN A 58 -16.22 -35.14 0.64
CA GLN A 58 -15.13 -34.15 0.78
C GLN A 58 -15.26 -33.28 2.04
N ILE A 59 -16.48 -33.11 2.55
CA ILE A 59 -16.73 -32.36 3.82
C ILE A 59 -16.72 -33.31 5.03
N MET A 60 -16.80 -34.63 4.82
CA MET A 60 -16.58 -35.60 5.88
C MET A 60 -15.11 -35.61 6.31
N VAL A 61 -14.73 -34.55 6.96
CA VAL A 61 -13.63 -34.60 7.92
C VAL A 61 -14.00 -35.76 8.86
N ASP A 62 -13.23 -36.84 8.80
CA ASP A 62 -13.35 -37.96 9.72
C ASP A 62 -13.62 -37.39 11.14
N PRO A 63 -14.74 -37.73 11.79
CA PRO A 63 -15.07 -37.19 13.13
C PRO A 63 -13.96 -37.44 14.15
N SER A 64 -13.09 -38.42 13.90
CA SER A 64 -11.91 -38.68 14.71
C SER A 64 -10.78 -37.69 14.44
N LEU A 65 -10.67 -37.17 13.22
CA LEU A 65 -9.74 -36.09 12.86
C LEU A 65 -10.25 -34.74 13.33
N ALA A 66 -11.56 -34.49 13.26
CA ALA A 66 -12.16 -33.26 13.82
C ALA A 66 -12.02 -33.18 15.35
N ARG A 67 -12.09 -34.33 16.04
CA ARG A 67 -11.82 -34.38 17.48
C ARG A 67 -10.35 -34.20 17.84
N LYS A 68 -9.43 -34.60 16.98
CA LYS A 68 -7.98 -34.44 17.19
C LYS A 68 -7.46 -33.10 16.70
N ALA A 69 -8.02 -32.54 15.63
CA ALA A 69 -7.54 -31.28 15.05
C ALA A 69 -7.75 -30.07 15.98
N ASN A 70 -8.74 -30.11 16.86
CA ASN A 70 -9.02 -29.02 17.81
C ASN A 70 -8.44 -29.22 19.22
N ASN A 71 -7.85 -30.37 19.51
CA ASN A 71 -7.34 -30.61 20.87
C ASN A 71 -5.95 -30.04 21.13
N ASP A 72 -5.13 -29.89 20.09
CA ASP A 72 -3.72 -29.51 20.28
C ASP A 72 -3.33 -28.16 19.68
N ALA A 73 -4.14 -27.58 18.78
CA ALA A 73 -3.73 -26.40 18.04
C ALA A 73 -4.25 -25.04 18.56
N VAL A 74 -5.29 -25.03 19.40
CA VAL A 74 -5.98 -23.78 19.82
C VAL A 74 -6.26 -23.70 21.31
N ARG A 75 -5.99 -24.73 22.08
CA ARG A 75 -6.13 -24.68 23.53
C ARG A 75 -4.78 -24.36 24.16
N PRO A 76 -4.56 -23.12 24.62
CA PRO A 76 -3.39 -22.87 25.47
C PRO A 76 -3.47 -23.87 26.64
N PRO A 77 -2.35 -24.47 27.01
CA PRO A 77 -2.31 -25.35 28.18
C PRO A 77 -2.91 -24.62 29.39
N ALA A 78 -3.63 -25.34 30.21
CA ALA A 78 -4.32 -24.77 31.38
C ALA A 78 -3.37 -24.04 32.36
N GLN A 79 -2.07 -24.25 32.18
CA GLN A 79 -1.00 -23.44 32.76
C GLN A 79 -0.01 -23.13 31.63
N PRO A 80 0.40 -21.85 31.46
CA PRO A 80 1.49 -21.53 30.54
C PRO A 80 2.69 -22.37 30.98
N LEU A 81 3.29 -23.08 29.98
CA LEU A 81 4.53 -23.81 30.26
C LEU A 81 5.51 -22.79 30.85
N SER A 82 6.04 -23.14 32.03
CA SER A 82 7.02 -22.32 32.75
C SER A 82 8.34 -22.08 31.99
N GLY A 83 8.42 -22.51 30.74
CA GLY A 83 9.52 -22.24 29.83
C GLY A 83 9.39 -20.94 29.01
N ALA A 84 8.24 -20.27 29.05
CA ALA A 84 8.10 -18.96 28.40
C ALA A 84 8.79 -17.82 29.17
N VAL A 85 9.01 -18.02 30.48
CA VAL A 85 9.81 -17.13 31.33
C VAL A 85 10.71 -18.04 32.18
N PRO A 86 12.03 -18.04 32.04
CA PRO A 86 12.93 -18.76 32.89
C PRO A 86 12.63 -18.37 34.36
N PRO A 87 12.50 -19.33 35.27
CA PRO A 87 12.22 -19.03 36.69
C PRO A 87 13.27 -18.08 37.30
N ASP A 88 14.45 -18.05 36.73
CA ASP A 88 15.55 -17.16 37.13
C ASP A 88 15.46 -15.73 36.54
N GLY A 89 14.52 -15.48 35.63
CA GLY A 89 14.30 -14.17 34.99
C GLY A 89 13.45 -13.21 35.84
N ILE A 90 12.81 -13.70 36.91
CA ILE A 90 11.99 -12.88 37.82
C ILE A 90 12.68 -12.70 39.17
N ALA A 91 13.81 -13.37 39.43
CA ALA A 91 14.63 -13.00 40.54
C ALA A 91 15.03 -11.53 40.31
N ALA A 92 14.53 -10.67 41.19
CA ALA A 92 14.72 -9.25 41.16
C ALA A 92 16.09 -8.90 40.59
N ALA A 93 16.11 -8.37 39.38
CA ALA A 93 17.30 -7.72 38.90
C ALA A 93 17.66 -6.67 39.96
N PRO A 94 18.87 -6.69 40.52
CA PRO A 94 19.26 -5.65 41.43
C PRO A 94 19.00 -4.32 40.73
N ALA A 95 18.30 -3.42 41.41
CA ALA A 95 18.07 -2.10 40.95
C ALA A 95 19.44 -1.47 40.65
N GLY A 96 19.89 -1.54 39.40
CA GLY A 96 21.23 -1.12 39.00
C GLY A 96 21.80 -1.83 37.77
N ALA A 97 21.22 -2.94 37.28
CA ALA A 97 21.55 -3.46 35.96
C ALA A 97 20.82 -2.61 34.94
N ALA A 98 21.40 -1.49 34.60
CA ALA A 98 21.09 -0.79 33.35
C ALA A 98 21.19 -1.85 32.25
N ALA A 99 20.06 -2.17 31.62
CA ALA A 99 20.09 -2.82 30.35
C ALA A 99 21.09 -2.03 29.51
N THR A 100 22.16 -2.68 29.10
CA THR A 100 23.01 -2.19 28.03
C THR A 100 22.17 -2.29 26.75
N THR A 101 21.19 -1.40 26.65
CA THR A 101 20.71 -0.92 25.38
C THR A 101 21.97 -0.40 24.70
N GLY A 102 22.41 -1.15 23.66
CA GLY A 102 23.45 -0.63 22.80
C GLY A 102 23.14 0.85 22.59
N GLN A 103 24.09 1.70 22.91
CA GLN A 103 24.04 3.13 22.68
C GLN A 103 23.80 3.36 21.17
N ALA A 104 22.56 3.25 20.74
CA ALA A 104 22.12 4.11 19.67
C ALA A 104 22.33 5.50 20.25
N THR A 105 23.37 6.19 19.78
CA THR A 105 23.60 7.61 20.05
C THR A 105 22.23 8.27 19.88
N SER A 106 21.64 8.71 20.99
CA SER A 106 20.35 9.40 21.00
C SER A 106 20.59 10.75 20.31
N GLN A 107 20.57 10.73 18.98
CA GLN A 107 20.55 11.97 18.22
C GLN A 107 19.28 12.70 18.67
N ALA A 108 19.45 13.93 19.13
CA ALA A 108 18.35 14.76 19.53
C ALA A 108 17.32 14.80 18.38
N VAL A 109 16.10 14.36 18.65
CA VAL A 109 15.03 14.37 17.66
C VAL A 109 14.66 15.83 17.39
N LYS A 110 14.73 16.25 16.13
CA LYS A 110 14.33 17.58 15.68
C LYS A 110 12.83 17.61 15.46
N SER A 111 12.16 18.63 15.95
CA SER A 111 10.75 18.84 15.63
C SER A 111 10.60 19.23 14.16
N THR A 112 9.63 18.62 13.50
CA THR A 112 9.27 18.96 12.12
C THR A 112 8.68 20.37 12.07
N PRO A 113 9.14 21.24 11.16
CA PRO A 113 8.54 22.56 10.98
C PRO A 113 7.05 22.47 10.66
N ALA A 114 6.29 23.50 10.98
CA ALA A 114 4.87 23.59 10.64
C ALA A 114 4.66 23.41 9.13
N PRO A 115 3.49 22.89 8.70
CA PRO A 115 3.17 22.72 7.28
C PRO A 115 3.33 24.04 6.51
N SER A 116 3.89 23.96 5.31
CA SER A 116 3.98 25.11 4.42
C SER A 116 2.60 25.62 4.02
N ALA A 117 2.41 26.94 4.04
CA ALA A 117 1.18 27.56 3.54
C ALA A 117 1.08 27.37 2.02
N GLY A 118 -0.02 26.84 1.50
CA GLY A 118 -0.21 26.71 0.05
C GLY A 118 -0.91 25.43 -0.42
N GLY A 119 -1.56 24.73 0.50
CA GLY A 119 -2.25 23.47 0.18
C GLY A 119 -1.31 22.26 0.15
N CYS A 120 -1.87 21.08 -0.13
CA CYS A 120 -1.13 19.83 -0.16
C CYS A 120 -1.37 19.07 -1.48
N PRO A 121 -0.75 19.49 -2.60
CA PRO A 121 -0.91 18.76 -3.86
C PRO A 121 -0.42 17.31 -3.79
N GLN A 122 0.48 16.99 -2.87
CA GLN A 122 0.92 15.62 -2.63
C GLN A 122 -0.14 14.80 -1.88
N CYS A 123 -0.94 15.44 -0.99
CA CYS A 123 -2.07 14.78 -0.37
C CYS A 123 -3.12 14.39 -1.43
N ASP A 124 -3.36 15.24 -2.42
CA ASP A 124 -4.28 14.93 -3.53
C ASP A 124 -3.75 13.77 -4.38
N ALA A 125 -2.44 13.73 -4.63
CA ALA A 125 -1.81 12.61 -5.32
C ALA A 125 -1.98 11.29 -4.55
N ALA A 126 -1.86 11.33 -3.21
CA ALA A 126 -2.08 10.17 -2.36
C ALA A 126 -3.53 9.70 -2.38
N LYS A 127 -4.49 10.62 -2.21
CA LYS A 127 -5.93 10.32 -2.28
C LYS A 127 -6.35 9.69 -3.62
N ALA A 128 -5.70 10.10 -4.71
CA ALA A 128 -5.96 9.59 -6.05
C ALA A 128 -5.19 8.29 -6.38
N SER A 129 -4.42 7.74 -5.44
CA SER A 129 -3.56 6.58 -5.67
C SER A 129 -4.02 5.39 -4.82
N LEU A 130 -4.34 4.28 -5.48
CA LEU A 130 -4.75 3.03 -4.81
C LEU A 130 -3.57 2.05 -4.61
N THR A 131 -2.42 2.31 -5.22
CA THR A 131 -1.24 1.44 -5.16
C THR A 131 0.02 2.26 -4.99
N LEU A 132 1.06 1.67 -4.43
CA LEU A 132 2.39 2.30 -4.33
C LEU A 132 2.93 2.73 -5.69
N GLY A 133 2.70 1.93 -6.75
CA GLY A 133 3.11 2.28 -8.12
C GLY A 133 2.39 3.52 -8.65
N ALA A 134 1.07 3.63 -8.42
CA ALA A 134 0.29 4.81 -8.79
C ALA A 134 0.75 6.05 -7.99
N LEU A 135 1.02 5.89 -6.70
CA LEU A 135 1.53 6.95 -5.85
C LEU A 135 2.93 7.41 -6.31
N ALA A 136 3.82 6.48 -6.63
CA ALA A 136 5.14 6.80 -7.15
C ALA A 136 5.10 7.54 -8.50
N SER A 137 4.16 7.18 -9.39
CA SER A 137 4.02 7.85 -10.69
C SER A 137 3.54 9.31 -10.60
N ARG A 138 2.89 9.67 -9.49
CA ARG A 138 2.38 11.02 -9.23
C ARG A 138 3.34 11.90 -8.43
N GLN A 139 4.55 11.40 -8.15
CA GLN A 139 5.51 12.21 -7.43
C GLN A 139 5.98 13.41 -8.25
N ARG A 140 6.28 14.54 -7.57
CA ARG A 140 6.81 15.76 -8.22
C ARG A 140 8.19 15.56 -8.79
N ASP A 141 9.00 14.74 -8.13
CA ASP A 141 10.31 14.36 -8.65
C ASP A 141 10.15 13.51 -9.91
N ARG A 142 10.65 14.03 -11.04
CA ARG A 142 10.50 13.39 -12.34
C ARG A 142 11.21 12.05 -12.45
N ARG A 143 12.33 11.88 -11.75
CA ARG A 143 13.05 10.58 -11.73
C ARG A 143 12.21 9.54 -11.03
N THR A 144 11.68 9.88 -9.85
CA THR A 144 10.75 9.01 -9.11
C THR A 144 9.55 8.62 -9.98
N ALA A 145 8.88 9.59 -10.59
CA ALA A 145 7.72 9.35 -11.42
C ALA A 145 8.04 8.47 -12.64
N SER A 146 9.16 8.69 -13.33
CA SER A 146 9.56 7.90 -14.49
C SER A 146 9.94 6.46 -14.13
N CYS A 147 10.43 6.21 -12.92
CA CYS A 147 10.81 4.89 -12.43
C CYS A 147 9.63 4.04 -11.94
N ALA A 148 8.46 4.64 -11.74
CA ALA A 148 7.30 3.95 -11.19
C ALA A 148 6.87 2.71 -12.00
N GLY A 149 6.97 2.77 -13.33
CA GLY A 149 6.66 1.64 -14.23
C GLY A 149 7.61 0.44 -14.10
N ALA A 150 8.80 0.63 -13.51
CA ALA A 150 9.78 -0.43 -13.29
C ALA A 150 9.63 -1.12 -11.92
N LEU A 151 8.70 -0.68 -11.09
CA LEU A 151 8.48 -1.27 -9.76
C LEU A 151 8.04 -2.73 -9.86
N ARG A 152 8.60 -3.55 -8.98
CA ARG A 152 8.22 -4.94 -8.76
C ARG A 152 7.88 -5.14 -7.30
N TYR A 153 6.76 -5.78 -7.04
CA TYR A 153 6.25 -6.01 -5.69
C TYR A 153 6.90 -7.24 -5.06
N SER A 154 7.47 -7.08 -3.88
CA SER A 154 8.02 -8.13 -3.05
C SER A 154 8.34 -7.59 -1.66
N ALA A 155 8.03 -8.33 -0.61
CA ALA A 155 8.32 -7.95 0.77
C ALA A 155 9.82 -7.64 1.01
N GLY A 156 10.73 -8.32 0.31
CA GLY A 156 12.18 -8.09 0.44
C GLY A 156 12.65 -6.69 0.01
N TRP A 157 11.80 -5.85 -0.57
CA TRP A 157 12.14 -4.46 -0.85
C TRP A 157 12.14 -3.58 0.39
N ALA A 158 11.39 -3.97 1.43
CA ALA A 158 11.39 -3.26 2.71
C ALA A 158 12.77 -3.26 3.37
N ASP A 159 13.53 -4.35 3.21
CA ASP A 159 14.90 -4.49 3.75
C ASP A 159 15.96 -3.72 2.92
N ARG A 160 15.54 -3.17 1.79
CA ARG A 160 16.43 -2.48 0.84
C ARG A 160 16.16 -0.98 0.78
N LEU A 161 15.52 -0.43 1.79
CA LEU A 161 15.35 1.01 1.93
C LEU A 161 16.74 1.70 2.05
N PRO A 162 16.84 2.98 1.66
CA PRO A 162 18.05 3.77 1.92
C PRO A 162 18.41 3.76 3.41
N ALA A 163 19.67 3.65 3.73
CA ALA A 163 20.14 3.67 5.11
C ALA A 163 19.74 4.98 5.86
N ASP A 164 19.56 6.06 5.12
CA ASP A 164 19.11 7.35 5.64
C ASP A 164 17.63 7.38 5.98
N LEU A 165 16.85 6.54 5.31
CA LEU A 165 15.38 6.46 5.41
C LEU A 165 14.94 5.00 5.66
N PRO A 166 15.39 4.35 6.74
CA PRO A 166 15.00 2.98 7.05
C PRO A 166 13.55 2.89 7.51
N LEU A 167 13.05 1.68 7.68
CA LEU A 167 11.76 1.48 8.36
C LEU A 167 11.77 2.10 9.76
N TYR A 168 10.61 2.62 10.15
CA TYR A 168 10.41 3.07 11.53
C TYR A 168 10.53 1.88 12.50
N PRO A 169 11.09 2.05 13.70
CA PRO A 169 11.09 0.99 14.70
C PRO A 169 9.67 0.44 14.91
N ASP A 170 9.54 -0.88 15.03
CA ASP A 170 8.25 -1.58 15.20
C ASP A 170 7.26 -1.42 14.02
N ALA A 171 7.74 -1.00 12.84
CA ALA A 171 6.93 -0.93 11.64
C ALA A 171 6.42 -2.31 11.22
N ARG A 172 5.13 -2.39 10.92
CA ARG A 172 4.48 -3.57 10.34
C ARG A 172 4.24 -3.32 8.86
N VAL A 173 5.09 -3.90 8.03
CA VAL A 173 5.01 -3.74 6.56
C VAL A 173 3.79 -4.49 6.03
N SER A 174 2.96 -3.79 5.28
CA SER A 174 1.82 -4.34 4.55
C SER A 174 2.12 -4.57 3.08
N GLU A 175 2.89 -3.67 2.46
CA GLU A 175 3.23 -3.74 1.04
C GLU A 175 4.63 -3.19 0.81
N ALA A 176 5.38 -3.78 -0.12
CA ALA A 176 6.66 -3.25 -0.55
C ALA A 176 6.88 -3.48 -2.04
N ALA A 177 7.47 -2.49 -2.69
CA ALA A 177 7.83 -2.52 -4.10
C ALA A 177 9.18 -1.82 -4.32
N GLY A 178 9.89 -2.23 -5.33
CA GLY A 178 11.15 -1.58 -5.68
C GLY A 178 11.57 -1.85 -7.12
N SER A 179 12.48 -1.05 -7.60
CA SER A 179 13.17 -1.25 -8.86
C SER A 179 14.67 -1.32 -8.61
N GLN A 180 15.35 -2.10 -9.43
CA GLN A 180 16.80 -2.22 -9.40
C GLN A 180 17.32 -2.07 -10.82
N GLY A 181 18.06 -1.01 -11.05
CA GLY A 181 18.67 -0.69 -12.33
C GLY A 181 19.45 0.60 -12.21
N ASP A 182 20.39 0.82 -13.13
CA ASP A 182 21.30 1.97 -13.10
C ASP A 182 20.58 3.33 -13.15
N ALA A 183 19.40 3.36 -13.77
CA ALA A 183 18.60 4.59 -13.89
C ALA A 183 17.49 4.71 -12.83
N CYS A 184 17.14 3.63 -12.12
CA CYS A 184 15.99 3.58 -11.23
C CYS A 184 16.32 2.81 -9.94
N ALA A 185 16.62 3.53 -8.88
CA ALA A 185 16.81 2.98 -7.54
C ALA A 185 15.63 3.33 -6.62
N LEU A 186 14.40 3.08 -7.10
CA LEU A 186 13.17 3.45 -6.41
C LEU A 186 12.75 2.36 -5.42
N ARG A 187 12.32 2.79 -4.23
CA ARG A 187 11.73 1.96 -3.18
C ARG A 187 10.42 2.58 -2.75
N ALA A 188 9.42 1.75 -2.56
CA ALA A 188 8.12 2.15 -2.07
C ALA A 188 7.65 1.12 -1.04
N VAL A 189 7.26 1.56 0.15
CA VAL A 189 6.87 0.67 1.24
C VAL A 189 5.69 1.27 1.99
N SER A 190 4.64 0.48 2.18
CA SER A 190 3.52 0.79 3.07
C SER A 190 3.69 0.02 4.39
N PHE A 191 3.52 0.70 5.48
CA PHE A 191 3.58 0.09 6.81
C PHE A 191 2.70 0.83 7.82
N SER A 192 2.41 0.19 8.93
CA SER A 192 1.75 0.78 10.08
C SER A 192 2.63 0.70 11.31
N THR A 193 2.45 1.64 12.24
CA THR A 193 3.12 1.64 13.54
C THR A 193 2.17 2.11 14.63
N GLY A 194 2.43 1.73 15.88
CA GLY A 194 1.71 2.25 17.05
C GLY A 194 2.12 3.65 17.49
N ALA A 195 3.19 4.20 16.90
CA ALA A 195 3.64 5.56 17.22
C ALA A 195 2.69 6.63 16.65
N SER A 196 2.57 7.75 17.36
CA SER A 196 1.77 8.88 16.88
C SER A 196 2.36 9.51 15.62
N LEU A 197 1.52 10.12 14.79
CA LEU A 197 1.91 10.79 13.55
C LEU A 197 3.08 11.75 13.76
N GLN A 198 3.02 12.58 14.80
CA GLN A 198 4.08 13.56 15.09
C GLN A 198 5.40 12.88 15.42
N GLN A 199 5.40 11.79 16.21
CA GLN A 199 6.62 11.05 16.54
C GLN A 199 7.27 10.43 15.30
N VAL A 200 6.46 9.84 14.40
CA VAL A 200 6.95 9.27 13.14
C VAL A 200 7.54 10.37 12.26
N MET A 201 6.85 11.50 12.15
CA MET A 201 7.25 12.64 11.33
C MET A 201 8.56 13.25 11.82
N ASP A 202 8.69 13.52 13.12
CA ASP A 202 9.91 14.09 13.73
C ASP A 202 11.11 13.15 13.58
N TRP A 203 10.87 11.86 13.68
CA TRP A 203 11.91 10.85 13.49
C TRP A 203 12.45 10.85 12.05
N TYR A 204 11.57 10.83 11.05
CA TYR A 204 11.98 10.89 9.64
C TYR A 204 12.55 12.24 9.25
N TYR A 205 11.99 13.34 9.75
CA TYR A 205 12.53 14.67 9.54
C TYR A 205 13.96 14.79 10.06
N THR A 206 14.21 14.26 11.26
CA THR A 206 15.56 14.25 11.85
C THR A 206 16.54 13.49 10.97
N ARG A 207 16.18 12.29 10.53
CA ARG A 207 17.05 11.47 9.68
C ARG A 207 17.30 12.11 8.32
N ALA A 208 16.25 12.55 7.65
CA ALA A 208 16.34 13.20 6.36
C ALA A 208 17.21 14.47 6.43
N SER A 209 16.98 15.33 7.43
CA SER A 209 17.78 16.54 7.64
C SER A 209 19.25 16.24 7.91
N ASN A 210 19.55 15.21 8.70
CA ASN A 210 20.92 14.80 8.99
C ASN A 210 21.62 14.20 7.76
N ALA A 211 20.86 13.59 6.86
CA ALA A 211 21.34 13.04 5.59
C ALA A 211 21.43 14.09 4.46
N GLY A 212 21.12 15.35 4.74
CA GLY A 212 21.24 16.45 3.78
C GLY A 212 20.06 16.63 2.84
N TYR A 213 18.90 16.03 3.16
CA TYR A 213 17.67 16.33 2.44
C TYR A 213 17.10 17.69 2.90
N SER A 214 16.59 18.46 1.94
CA SER A 214 15.74 19.63 2.20
C SER A 214 14.31 19.14 2.41
N ALA A 215 13.96 18.80 3.66
CA ALA A 215 12.68 18.22 3.99
C ALA A 215 11.65 19.29 4.34
N GLU A 216 10.47 19.22 3.72
CA GLU A 216 9.35 20.12 3.94
C GLU A 216 8.09 19.32 4.26
N GLN A 217 7.27 19.88 5.17
CA GLN A 217 5.97 19.32 5.51
C GLN A 217 4.85 20.04 4.76
N GLN A 218 3.90 19.25 4.27
CA GLN A 218 2.59 19.69 3.77
C GLN A 218 1.49 18.95 4.53
N ALA A 219 0.32 19.54 4.68
CA ALA A 219 -0.82 18.89 5.34
C ALA A 219 -2.14 19.32 4.71
N ASP A 220 -3.10 18.39 4.68
CA ASP A 220 -4.50 18.63 4.33
C ASP A 220 -5.40 17.72 5.17
N GLY A 221 -6.10 18.33 6.14
CA GLY A 221 -6.91 17.59 7.11
C GLY A 221 -6.06 16.64 7.96
N GLY A 222 -6.42 15.34 7.96
CA GLY A 222 -5.71 14.31 8.72
C GLY A 222 -4.53 13.67 7.99
N GLN A 223 -4.25 14.09 6.75
CA GLN A 223 -3.14 13.58 5.96
C GLN A 223 -1.96 14.56 5.96
N HIS A 224 -0.79 14.04 6.23
CA HIS A 224 0.43 14.80 6.24
C HIS A 224 1.44 14.19 5.26
N VAL A 225 2.23 15.04 4.64
CA VAL A 225 3.29 14.64 3.73
C VAL A 225 4.59 15.31 4.15
N LEU A 226 5.62 14.52 4.36
CA LEU A 226 6.99 14.98 4.53
C LEU A 226 7.78 14.56 3.29
N GLY A 227 8.29 15.51 2.55
CA GLY A 227 9.06 15.23 1.34
C GLY A 227 10.30 16.08 1.23
N GLY A 228 11.29 15.59 0.52
CA GLY A 228 12.53 16.32 0.34
C GLY A 228 13.41 15.77 -0.77
N THR A 229 14.37 16.61 -1.18
CA THR A 229 15.39 16.26 -2.17
C THR A 229 16.78 16.49 -1.60
N ARG A 230 17.74 15.73 -2.08
CA ARG A 230 19.15 15.86 -1.74
C ARG A 230 19.94 16.25 -2.99
N ASN A 231 20.58 17.43 -2.95
CA ASN A 231 21.26 17.98 -4.13
C ASN A 231 22.53 17.24 -4.52
N GLN A 232 23.17 16.53 -3.57
CA GLN A 232 24.45 15.85 -3.81
C GLN A 232 24.36 14.73 -4.85
N ASP A 233 23.27 13.99 -4.86
CA ASP A 233 23.07 12.80 -5.70
C ASP A 233 21.69 12.78 -6.39
N GLY A 234 20.88 13.80 -6.16
CA GLY A 234 19.52 13.87 -6.66
C GLY A 234 18.57 12.87 -5.99
N GLY A 235 18.91 12.40 -4.80
CA GLY A 235 18.02 11.60 -3.98
C GLY A 235 16.75 12.36 -3.64
N ALA A 236 15.60 11.68 -3.64
CA ALA A 236 14.31 12.27 -3.31
C ALA A 236 13.49 11.29 -2.48
N PHE A 237 12.66 11.80 -1.57
CA PHE A 237 11.70 10.98 -0.84
C PHE A 237 10.39 11.72 -0.64
N ALA A 238 9.34 10.94 -0.42
CA ALA A 238 8.05 11.40 0.04
C ALA A 238 7.48 10.38 1.03
N LEU A 239 7.08 10.86 2.18
CA LEU A 239 6.47 10.11 3.26
C LEU A 239 5.04 10.62 3.45
N PHE A 240 4.07 9.78 3.27
CA PHE A 240 2.65 10.07 3.45
C PHE A 240 2.21 9.46 4.77
N LEU A 241 1.63 10.25 5.65
CA LEU A 241 1.25 9.83 6.99
C LEU A 241 -0.23 10.10 7.22
N THR A 242 -0.93 9.10 7.72
CA THR A 242 -2.34 9.22 8.09
C THR A 242 -2.53 8.70 9.51
N SER A 243 -3.16 9.50 10.36
CA SER A 243 -3.48 9.07 11.73
C SER A 243 -4.53 7.98 11.72
N ARG A 244 -4.32 6.97 12.55
CA ARG A 244 -5.25 5.87 12.78
C ARG A 244 -6.14 6.15 14.01
N GLY A 245 -7.31 5.55 14.04
CA GLY A 245 -8.25 5.67 15.15
C GLY A 245 -7.75 5.10 16.49
N ASP A 246 -6.74 4.23 16.46
CA ASP A 246 -6.09 3.65 17.64
C ASP A 246 -4.91 4.49 18.18
N GLY A 247 -4.68 5.67 17.59
CA GLY A 247 -3.58 6.56 17.94
C GLY A 247 -2.26 6.27 17.21
N GLY A 248 -2.20 5.19 16.44
CA GLY A 248 -1.07 4.86 15.57
C GLY A 248 -1.08 5.62 14.26
N THR A 249 -0.17 5.25 13.36
CA THR A 249 0.04 5.91 12.06
C THR A 249 0.19 4.88 10.95
N ASP A 250 -0.53 5.10 9.84
CA ASP A 250 -0.27 4.45 8.57
C ASP A 250 0.66 5.31 7.73
N VAL A 251 1.61 4.67 7.07
CA VAL A 251 2.70 5.35 6.37
C VAL A 251 2.96 4.72 5.02
N ASP A 252 3.01 5.56 3.97
CA ASP A 252 3.56 5.19 2.67
C ASP A 252 4.86 5.95 2.45
N LEU A 253 5.97 5.24 2.33
CA LEU A 253 7.29 5.80 2.06
C LEU A 253 7.69 5.50 0.62
N ILE A 254 7.99 6.53 -0.14
CA ILE A 254 8.61 6.45 -1.46
C ILE A 254 9.99 7.09 -1.37
N ALA A 255 11.02 6.36 -1.75
CA ALA A 255 12.39 6.84 -1.75
C ALA A 255 13.11 6.47 -3.03
N ASN A 256 13.74 7.47 -3.64
CA ASN A 256 14.63 7.32 -4.78
C ASN A 256 16.05 7.66 -4.32
N ASN A 257 16.97 6.71 -4.42
CA ASN A 257 18.32 6.85 -3.91
C ASN A 257 19.21 7.83 -4.68
N GLY A 258 18.74 8.39 -5.79
CA GLY A 258 19.53 9.30 -6.63
C GLY A 258 20.89 8.70 -7.05
N ARG A 259 21.21 8.63 -8.31
CA ARG A 259 22.56 8.45 -8.84
C ARG A 259 22.66 9.19 -10.17
#